data_a3aab21b0bf136807603855686688508
#
_entry.id   a3aab21b0bf136807603855686688508
#
_cell.length_a   1.000
_cell.length_b   1.000
_cell.length_c   1.000
_cell.angle_alpha   90.00
_cell.angle_beta   90.00
_cell.angle_gamma   90.00
#
_symmetry.space_group_name_H-M   'P 1'
#
loop_
_entity.id
_entity.type
_entity.pdbx_description
1 polymer ?
#
loop_
_entity_poly.entity_id
_entity_poly.type
_entity_poly.pdbx_seq_one_letter_code
_entity_poly.pdbx_strand_id
1 'polypeptide(L)'
;FPMLPAGLGSGLVKRVVGTLSLGHRAVDALRNRGHDLAMVMTDAYAFGSDVPHEQVEFVYDLLNQTPFDVIADFYPAFATLDTWRSCPTLAQVPTSIICGTSDKITAIGHSRKLHARIHGSDLLECEGAGHMVNIERYTSVNTELDSLINAAIDRAGAR
;
A
#
# COMPACT_ATOMS: atom_id res chain seq x y z
N PHE A 1 14.43 0.41 0.75
CA PHE A 1 13.15 -0.12 0.24
C PHE A 1 13.07 0.13 -1.24
N PRO A 2 13.10 -0.85 -2.11
CA PRO A 2 12.50 -0.70 -3.42
C PRO A 2 11.00 -1.05 -3.26
N MET A 3 10.16 -0.03 -3.11
CA MET A 3 8.70 -0.13 -3.26
C MET A 3 8.32 -0.17 -4.75
N LEU A 4 9.05 -0.88 -5.59
CA LEU A 4 8.76 -0.97 -7.01
C LEU A 4 8.85 -2.42 -7.46
N PRO A 5 7.99 -2.83 -8.39
CA PRO A 5 8.09 -4.16 -8.98
C PRO A 5 9.53 -4.42 -9.41
N ALA A 6 10.05 -5.59 -9.08
CA ALA A 6 11.38 -6.04 -9.48
C ALA A 6 11.46 -6.06 -11.00
N GLY A 7 11.92 -4.97 -11.61
CA GLY A 7 12.02 -4.84 -13.06
C GLY A 7 12.04 -3.39 -13.56
N LEU A 8 11.50 -2.44 -12.81
CA LEU A 8 11.66 -1.03 -13.13
C LEU A 8 12.77 -0.47 -12.26
N GLY A 9 13.98 -0.47 -12.79
CA GLY A 9 15.16 0.02 -12.10
C GLY A 9 14.94 1.43 -11.54
N SER A 10 15.38 1.66 -10.30
CA SER A 10 15.25 2.94 -9.57
C SER A 10 15.66 4.17 -10.38
N GLY A 11 16.56 4.00 -11.38
CA GLY A 11 16.99 5.06 -12.29
C GLY A 11 15.95 5.47 -13.32
N LEU A 12 15.15 4.53 -13.85
CA LEU A 12 14.11 4.83 -14.83
C LEU A 12 12.96 5.58 -14.15
N VAL A 13 12.54 5.13 -12.98
CA VAL A 13 11.46 5.77 -12.23
C VAL A 13 11.86 7.17 -11.78
N LYS A 14 13.09 7.38 -11.27
CA LYS A 14 13.61 8.72 -10.93
C LYS A 14 13.63 9.65 -12.15
N ARG A 15 13.98 9.14 -13.34
CA ARG A 15 13.95 9.92 -14.57
C ARG A 15 12.53 10.25 -15.01
N VAL A 16 11.61 9.27 -14.95
CA VAL A 16 10.20 9.48 -15.30
C VAL A 16 9.56 10.48 -14.35
N VAL A 17 9.71 10.32 -13.03
CA VAL A 17 9.19 11.25 -12.02
C VAL A 17 9.81 12.65 -12.21
N GLY A 18 11.13 12.74 -12.40
CA GLY A 18 11.81 14.03 -12.63
C GLY A 18 11.38 14.73 -13.92
N THR A 19 11.06 13.98 -14.99
CA THR A 19 10.57 14.55 -16.25
C THR A 19 9.11 14.97 -16.13
N LEU A 20 8.30 14.21 -15.40
CA LEU A 20 6.86 14.47 -15.18
C LEU A 20 6.64 15.65 -14.24
N SER A 21 7.52 15.89 -13.25
CA SER A 21 7.41 17.05 -12.35
C SER A 21 7.56 18.39 -13.07
N LEU A 22 8.29 18.43 -14.19
CA LEU A 22 8.42 19.62 -15.04
C LEU A 22 7.18 19.89 -15.90
N GLY A 23 6.32 18.90 -16.06
CA GLY A 23 5.11 18.96 -16.89
C GLY A 23 3.82 18.60 -16.15
N HIS A 24 3.77 18.76 -14.81
CA HIS A 24 2.65 18.30 -13.98
C HIS A 24 1.26 18.70 -14.52
N ARG A 25 1.09 19.94 -15.00
CA ARG A 25 -0.19 20.40 -15.60
C ARG A 25 -0.57 19.64 -16.87
N ALA A 26 0.41 19.26 -17.68
CA ALA A 26 0.19 18.44 -18.87
C ALA A 26 -0.13 16.99 -18.50
N VAL A 27 0.51 16.47 -17.45
CA VAL A 27 0.27 15.14 -16.91
C VAL A 27 -1.14 15.04 -16.29
N ASP A 28 -1.56 16.02 -15.51
CA ASP A 28 -2.91 16.08 -14.94
C ASP A 28 -3.98 16.18 -16.04
N ALA A 29 -3.72 16.97 -17.08
CA ALA A 29 -4.62 17.05 -18.25
C ALA A 29 -4.68 15.75 -19.05
N LEU A 30 -3.56 15.04 -19.20
CA LEU A 30 -3.48 13.74 -19.88
C LEU A 30 -4.16 12.64 -19.05
N ARG A 31 -4.01 12.68 -17.73
CA ARG A 31 -4.66 11.79 -16.77
C ARG A 31 -6.18 11.85 -16.90
N ASN A 32 -6.75 13.06 -17.00
CA ASN A 32 -8.18 13.24 -17.18
C ASN A 32 -8.69 12.77 -18.56
N ARG A 33 -7.82 12.75 -19.59
CA ARG A 33 -8.14 12.23 -20.93
C ARG A 33 -7.84 10.74 -21.08
N GLY A 34 -6.98 10.21 -20.23
CA GLY A 34 -6.59 8.79 -20.21
C GLY A 34 -7.36 7.99 -19.16
N HIS A 35 -8.58 8.39 -18.82
CA HIS A 35 -9.41 7.76 -17.78
C HIS A 35 -9.44 6.23 -17.91
N ASP A 36 -9.75 5.70 -19.09
CA ASP A 36 -9.85 4.25 -19.30
C ASP A 36 -8.53 3.52 -19.05
N LEU A 37 -7.41 4.09 -19.51
CA LEU A 37 -6.09 3.52 -19.24
C LEU A 37 -5.74 3.60 -17.77
N ALA A 38 -6.05 4.70 -17.11
CA ALA A 38 -5.80 4.88 -15.67
C ALA A 38 -6.64 3.92 -14.84
N MET A 39 -7.90 3.66 -15.23
CA MET A 39 -8.76 2.65 -14.60
C MET A 39 -8.16 1.24 -14.74
N VAL A 40 -7.74 0.85 -15.95
CA VAL A 40 -7.07 -0.45 -16.19
C VAL A 40 -5.79 -0.59 -15.35
N MET A 41 -5.00 0.48 -15.21
CA MET A 41 -3.80 0.47 -14.39
C MET A 41 -4.12 0.39 -12.90
N THR A 42 -5.17 1.09 -12.44
CA THR A 42 -5.65 1.01 -11.07
C THR A 42 -6.08 -0.42 -10.74
N ASP A 43 -6.92 -1.02 -11.59
CA ASP A 43 -7.33 -2.42 -11.42
C ASP A 43 -6.13 -3.37 -11.37
N ALA A 44 -5.25 -3.29 -12.34
CA ALA A 44 -4.11 -4.20 -12.48
C ALA A 44 -3.11 -4.14 -11.32
N TYR A 45 -2.93 -2.98 -10.68
CA TYR A 45 -1.92 -2.79 -9.62
C TYR A 45 -2.51 -2.71 -8.22
N ALA A 46 -3.71 -2.15 -8.06
CA ALA A 46 -4.34 -2.03 -6.75
C ALA A 46 -4.99 -3.34 -6.30
N PHE A 47 -5.52 -4.13 -7.22
CA PHE A 47 -6.27 -5.34 -6.90
C PHE A 47 -5.53 -6.61 -7.34
N GLY A 48 -5.74 -7.68 -6.60
CA GLY A 48 -5.18 -9.01 -6.88
C GLY A 48 -6.22 -10.01 -7.35
N SER A 49 -7.50 -9.71 -7.16
CA SER A 49 -8.65 -10.51 -7.57
C SER A 49 -9.67 -9.65 -8.31
N ASP A 50 -10.60 -10.30 -9.01
CA ASP A 50 -11.72 -9.60 -9.62
C ASP A 50 -12.57 -8.92 -8.55
N VAL A 51 -12.80 -7.62 -8.72
CA VAL A 51 -13.64 -6.80 -7.86
C VAL A 51 -14.71 -6.07 -8.70
N PRO A 52 -15.84 -5.67 -8.10
CA PRO A 52 -16.82 -4.84 -8.78
C PRO A 52 -16.19 -3.57 -9.34
N HIS A 53 -16.62 -3.16 -10.54
CA HIS A 53 -16.10 -1.97 -11.24
C HIS A 53 -16.17 -0.70 -10.37
N GLU A 54 -17.21 -0.56 -9.56
CA GLU A 54 -17.41 0.56 -8.64
C GLU A 54 -16.29 0.66 -7.60
N GLN A 55 -15.67 -0.45 -7.22
CA GLN A 55 -14.53 -0.44 -6.29
C GLN A 55 -13.26 0.05 -6.98
N VAL A 56 -13.05 -0.33 -8.25
CA VAL A 56 -11.93 0.18 -9.05
C VAL A 56 -12.08 1.69 -9.26
N GLU A 57 -13.28 2.14 -9.63
CA GLU A 57 -13.61 3.56 -9.82
C GLU A 57 -13.40 4.36 -8.52
N PHE A 58 -13.85 3.83 -7.39
CA PHE A 58 -13.64 4.45 -6.08
C PHE A 58 -12.15 4.67 -5.78
N VAL A 59 -11.31 3.65 -5.98
CA VAL A 59 -9.85 3.77 -5.76
C VAL A 59 -9.21 4.72 -6.75
N TYR A 60 -9.63 4.66 -8.02
CA TYR A 60 -9.18 5.60 -9.04
C TYR A 60 -9.49 7.06 -8.65
N ASP A 61 -10.71 7.33 -8.21
CA ASP A 61 -11.13 8.67 -7.81
C ASP A 61 -10.33 9.19 -6.62
N LEU A 62 -10.05 8.34 -5.61
CA LEU A 62 -9.18 8.70 -4.49
C LEU A 62 -7.77 9.07 -4.97
N LEU A 63 -7.19 8.28 -5.86
CA LEU A 63 -5.88 8.56 -6.44
C LEU A 63 -5.89 9.84 -7.28
N ASN A 64 -6.99 10.08 -8.00
CA ASN A 64 -7.13 11.23 -8.88
C ASN A 64 -7.30 12.55 -8.13
N GLN A 65 -7.72 12.52 -6.87
CA GLN A 65 -7.79 13.71 -6.01
C GLN A 65 -6.41 14.21 -5.56
N THR A 66 -5.37 13.38 -5.67
CA THR A 66 -4.01 13.78 -5.32
C THR A 66 -3.28 14.34 -6.53
N PRO A 67 -2.91 15.63 -6.55
CA PRO A 67 -2.14 16.21 -7.64
C PRO A 67 -0.82 15.48 -7.85
N PHE A 68 -0.39 15.38 -9.11
CA PHE A 68 0.80 14.60 -9.46
C PHE A 68 2.10 15.20 -8.89
N ASP A 69 2.18 16.51 -8.73
CA ASP A 69 3.32 17.19 -8.09
C ASP A 69 3.50 16.73 -6.63
N VAL A 70 2.40 16.56 -5.89
CA VAL A 70 2.44 16.03 -4.52
C VAL A 70 3.02 14.61 -4.52
N ILE A 71 2.58 13.74 -5.43
CA ILE A 71 3.12 12.37 -5.56
C ILE A 71 4.61 12.42 -5.92
N ALA A 72 5.00 13.28 -6.87
CA ALA A 72 6.37 13.44 -7.32
C ALA A 72 7.31 13.94 -6.21
N ASP A 73 6.83 14.86 -5.37
CA ASP A 73 7.60 15.41 -4.24
C ASP A 73 7.76 14.40 -3.11
N PHE A 74 6.75 13.56 -2.84
CA PHE A 74 6.82 12.51 -1.83
C PHE A 74 7.67 11.31 -2.27
N TYR A 75 7.72 11.01 -3.57
CA TYR A 75 8.37 9.82 -4.09
C TYR A 75 9.83 9.63 -3.65
N PRO A 76 10.70 10.68 -3.64
CA PRO A 76 12.08 10.55 -3.19
C PRO A 76 12.20 10.10 -1.71
N ALA A 77 11.21 10.44 -0.86
CA ALA A 77 11.22 10.02 0.53
C ALA A 77 11.11 8.50 0.69
N PHE A 78 10.35 7.82 -0.17
CA PHE A 78 10.26 6.36 -0.15
C PHE A 78 11.59 5.66 -0.47
N ALA A 79 12.45 6.27 -1.26
CA ALA A 79 13.75 5.69 -1.62
C ALA A 79 14.75 5.68 -0.45
N THR A 80 14.56 6.57 0.53
CA THR A 80 15.43 6.73 1.70
C THR A 80 14.75 6.32 3.01
N LEU A 81 13.47 5.94 2.95
CA LEU A 81 12.69 5.55 4.13
C LEU A 81 13.28 4.29 4.76
N ASP A 82 13.77 4.43 5.98
CA ASP A 82 14.24 3.34 6.84
C ASP A 82 13.60 3.48 8.22
N THR A 83 12.57 2.68 8.46
CA THR A 83 11.81 2.67 9.73
C THR A 83 12.05 1.40 10.55
N TRP A 84 13.03 0.57 10.18
CA TRP A 84 13.33 -0.68 10.90
C TRP A 84 13.62 -0.48 12.39
N ARG A 85 14.15 0.70 12.74
CA ARG A 85 14.41 1.09 14.13
C ARG A 85 13.16 1.18 15.00
N SER A 86 11.97 1.31 14.39
CA SER A 86 10.69 1.37 15.10
C SER A 86 10.14 -0.02 15.44
N CYS A 87 10.63 -1.10 14.84
CA CYS A 87 10.14 -2.46 15.10
C CYS A 87 10.18 -2.87 16.59
N PRO A 88 11.24 -2.58 17.36
CA PRO A 88 11.25 -2.89 18.79
C PRO A 88 10.20 -2.14 19.62
N THR A 89 9.82 -0.93 19.19
CA THR A 89 8.74 -0.15 19.82
C THR A 89 7.37 -0.75 19.50
N LEU A 90 7.15 -1.15 18.25
CA LEU A 90 5.94 -1.84 17.83
C LEU A 90 5.75 -3.19 18.55
N ALA A 91 6.83 -3.89 18.84
CA ALA A 91 6.78 -5.14 19.62
C ALA A 91 6.29 -4.95 21.08
N GLN A 92 6.19 -3.72 21.57
CA GLN A 92 5.68 -3.42 22.91
C GLN A 92 4.16 -3.25 22.97
N VAL A 93 3.49 -3.21 21.85
CA VAL A 93 2.04 -3.08 21.74
C VAL A 93 1.47 -4.20 20.86
N PRO A 94 0.19 -4.56 21.02
CA PRO A 94 -0.47 -5.47 20.09
C PRO A 94 -0.32 -4.92 18.66
N THR A 95 0.20 -5.74 17.77
CA THR A 95 0.49 -5.33 16.39
C THR A 95 0.03 -6.42 15.44
N SER A 96 -0.76 -6.06 14.46
CA SER A 96 -1.13 -6.94 13.36
C SER A 96 -0.64 -6.37 12.03
N ILE A 97 -0.17 -7.24 11.16
CA ILE A 97 0.29 -6.93 9.81
C ILE A 97 -0.65 -7.66 8.86
N ILE A 98 -1.32 -6.90 8.00
CA ILE A 98 -2.28 -7.44 7.04
C ILE A 98 -1.78 -7.16 5.64
N CYS A 99 -1.77 -8.16 4.76
CA CYS A 99 -1.27 -8.02 3.39
C CYS A 99 -1.93 -9.00 2.43
N GLY A 100 -1.99 -8.60 1.16
CA GLY A 100 -2.40 -9.47 0.06
C GLY A 100 -1.23 -10.28 -0.49
N THR A 101 -1.47 -11.57 -0.81
CA THR A 101 -0.41 -12.42 -1.39
C THR A 101 -0.08 -12.06 -2.83
N SER A 102 -1.01 -11.38 -3.53
CA SER A 102 -0.87 -10.89 -4.90
C SER A 102 -0.56 -9.38 -4.99
N ASP A 103 -0.17 -8.73 -3.87
CA ASP A 103 0.21 -7.32 -3.87
C ASP A 103 1.42 -7.06 -4.78
N LYS A 104 1.18 -6.29 -5.85
CA LYS A 104 2.18 -5.92 -6.86
C LYS A 104 2.91 -4.63 -6.52
N ILE A 105 2.42 -3.85 -5.54
CA ILE A 105 3.02 -2.58 -5.10
C ILE A 105 3.97 -2.84 -3.94
N THR A 106 3.49 -3.48 -2.88
CA THR A 106 4.27 -3.86 -1.72
C THR A 106 4.26 -5.37 -1.55
N ALA A 107 5.14 -6.05 -2.28
CA ALA A 107 5.19 -7.49 -2.31
C ALA A 107 5.22 -8.11 -0.89
N ILE A 108 4.48 -9.20 -0.69
CA ILE A 108 4.28 -9.92 0.57
C ILE A 108 5.57 -10.19 1.37
N GLY A 109 6.70 -10.32 0.67
CA GLY A 109 8.00 -10.48 1.31
C GLY A 109 8.39 -9.33 2.26
N HIS A 110 7.84 -8.12 2.07
CA HIS A 110 8.06 -6.99 2.98
C HIS A 110 7.27 -7.19 4.28
N SER A 111 6.03 -7.61 4.20
CA SER A 111 5.17 -7.89 5.36
C SER A 111 5.73 -9.04 6.20
N ARG A 112 6.21 -10.10 5.56
CA ARG A 112 6.89 -11.21 6.24
C ARG A 112 8.18 -10.76 6.95
N LYS A 113 8.95 -9.85 6.36
CA LYS A 113 10.13 -9.27 7.00
C LYS A 113 9.78 -8.36 8.18
N LEU A 114 8.69 -7.62 8.12
CA LEU A 114 8.17 -6.83 9.24
C LEU A 114 7.77 -7.75 10.39
N HIS A 115 6.95 -8.76 10.11
CA HIS A 115 6.52 -9.75 11.09
C HIS A 115 7.72 -10.41 11.79
N ALA A 116 8.74 -10.82 11.04
CA ALA A 116 9.94 -11.41 11.61
C ALA A 116 10.74 -10.46 12.53
N ARG A 117 10.54 -9.14 12.41
CA ARG A 117 11.23 -8.12 13.22
C ARG A 117 10.39 -7.56 14.36
N ILE A 118 9.09 -7.62 14.24
CA ILE A 118 8.15 -7.16 15.28
C ILE A 118 7.74 -8.38 16.09
N HIS A 119 8.53 -8.72 17.11
CA HIS A 119 8.24 -9.88 17.94
C HIS A 119 6.87 -9.77 18.60
N GLY A 120 6.07 -10.83 18.46
CA GLY A 120 4.71 -10.89 18.99
C GLY A 120 3.66 -10.17 18.13
N SER A 121 4.00 -9.76 16.91
CA SER A 121 2.99 -9.32 15.95
C SER A 121 2.26 -10.52 15.35
N ASP A 122 1.02 -10.30 14.90
CA ASP A 122 0.27 -11.23 14.07
C ASP A 122 0.47 -10.89 12.59
N LEU A 123 0.38 -11.89 11.72
CA LEU A 123 0.48 -11.74 10.27
C LEU A 123 -0.72 -12.40 9.59
N LEU A 124 -1.58 -11.59 8.99
CA LEU A 124 -2.68 -12.05 8.16
C LEU A 124 -2.32 -11.91 6.68
N GLU A 125 -2.05 -13.05 6.04
CA GLU A 125 -1.82 -13.14 4.60
C GLU A 125 -3.14 -13.45 3.89
N CYS A 126 -3.68 -12.49 3.16
CA CYS A 126 -4.94 -12.64 2.42
C CYS A 126 -4.67 -13.21 1.03
N GLU A 127 -5.00 -14.47 0.83
CA GLU A 127 -4.72 -15.19 -0.42
C GLU A 127 -5.43 -14.54 -1.62
N GLY A 128 -4.66 -14.33 -2.68
CA GLY A 128 -5.12 -13.75 -3.94
C GLY A 128 -5.45 -12.25 -3.89
N ALA A 129 -5.44 -11.62 -2.72
CA ALA A 129 -5.69 -10.18 -2.62
C ALA A 129 -4.48 -9.35 -3.04
N GLY A 130 -4.71 -8.16 -3.57
CA GLY A 130 -3.69 -7.20 -3.96
C GLY A 130 -3.39 -6.16 -2.89
N HIS A 131 -3.06 -4.96 -3.35
CA HIS A 131 -2.69 -3.84 -2.47
C HIS A 131 -3.88 -3.30 -1.67
N MET A 132 -5.09 -3.32 -2.26
CA MET A 132 -6.33 -2.90 -1.60
C MET A 132 -6.97 -4.05 -0.80
N VAL A 133 -6.16 -4.74 0.00
CA VAL A 133 -6.59 -5.90 0.79
C VAL A 133 -7.78 -5.57 1.71
N ASN A 134 -7.86 -4.36 2.21
CA ASN A 134 -8.96 -3.86 3.04
C ASN A 134 -10.30 -3.75 2.29
N ILE A 135 -10.28 -3.65 0.97
CA ILE A 135 -11.45 -3.68 0.10
C ILE A 135 -11.74 -5.12 -0.31
N GLU A 136 -10.73 -5.82 -0.82
CA GLU A 136 -10.87 -7.17 -1.36
C GLU A 136 -11.24 -8.23 -0.30
N ARG A 137 -10.77 -8.05 0.93
CA ARG A 137 -10.92 -9.00 2.04
C ARG A 137 -11.41 -8.31 3.30
N TYR A 138 -12.34 -7.35 3.14
CA TYR A 138 -12.83 -6.51 4.25
C TYR A 138 -13.31 -7.31 5.46
N THR A 139 -13.94 -8.46 5.26
CA THR A 139 -14.41 -9.31 6.37
C THR A 139 -13.23 -9.83 7.20
N SER A 140 -12.19 -10.36 6.55
CA SER A 140 -10.99 -10.87 7.25
C SER A 140 -10.24 -9.73 7.93
N VAL A 141 -10.11 -8.58 7.26
CA VAL A 141 -9.47 -7.39 7.82
C VAL A 141 -10.22 -6.89 9.05
N ASN A 142 -11.55 -6.79 8.99
CA ASN A 142 -12.36 -6.34 10.13
C ASN A 142 -12.28 -7.32 11.31
N THR A 143 -12.30 -8.64 11.04
CA THR A 143 -12.12 -9.65 12.09
C THR A 143 -10.76 -9.51 12.77
N GLU A 144 -9.70 -9.27 12.01
CA GLU A 144 -8.36 -9.06 12.57
C GLU A 144 -8.28 -7.76 13.39
N LEU A 145 -8.92 -6.69 12.92
CA LEU A 145 -9.02 -5.43 13.67
C LEU A 145 -9.77 -5.60 14.98
N ASP A 146 -10.87 -6.33 15.00
CA ASP A 146 -11.63 -6.63 16.23
C ASP A 146 -10.75 -7.41 17.22
N SER A 147 -10.01 -8.41 16.75
CA SER A 147 -9.07 -9.18 17.56
C SER A 147 -7.98 -8.30 18.16
N LEU A 148 -7.40 -7.41 17.35
CA LEU A 148 -6.36 -6.48 17.77
C LEU A 148 -6.87 -5.49 18.84
N ILE A 149 -8.08 -4.96 18.65
CA ILE A 149 -8.73 -4.04 19.60
C ILE A 149 -8.96 -4.74 20.94
N ASN A 150 -9.50 -5.97 20.93
CA ASN A 150 -9.74 -6.75 22.14
C ASN A 150 -8.42 -7.04 22.88
N ALA A 151 -7.37 -7.46 22.18
CA ALA A 151 -6.04 -7.67 22.76
C ALA A 151 -5.46 -6.39 23.40
N ALA A 152 -5.71 -5.24 22.79
CA ALA A 152 -5.27 -3.95 23.33
C ALA A 152 -6.04 -3.56 24.61
N ILE A 153 -7.36 -3.81 24.64
CA ILE A 153 -8.23 -3.56 25.82
C ILE A 153 -7.80 -4.45 26.99
N ASP A 154 -7.63 -5.75 26.74
CA ASP A 154 -7.22 -6.73 27.76
C ASP A 154 -5.87 -6.36 28.39
N ARG A 155 -4.94 -5.94 27.55
CA ARG A 155 -3.60 -5.49 28.01
C ARG A 155 -3.67 -4.19 28.82
N ALA A 156 -4.59 -3.29 28.50
CA ALA A 156 -4.80 -2.05 29.26
C ALA A 156 -5.45 -2.34 30.62
N GLY A 157 -6.40 -3.28 30.67
CA GLY A 157 -7.10 -3.68 31.91
C GLY A 157 -6.23 -4.50 32.87
N ALA A 158 -5.12 -5.09 32.39
CA ALA A 158 -4.19 -5.88 33.19
C ALA A 158 -3.08 -5.05 33.86
N ARG A 159 -3.05 -3.73 33.66
CA ARG A 159 -2.11 -2.78 34.27
C ARG A 159 -2.74 -2.04 35.44
#